data_363a2ac7aeb4aeeb22fbfbc1723f88e2
#
_entry.id   363a2ac7aeb4aeeb22fbfbc1723f88e2
#
_cell.length_a   1.000
_cell.length_b   1.000
_cell.length_c   1.000
_cell.angle_alpha   90.00
_cell.angle_beta   90.00
_cell.angle_gamma   90.00
#
_symmetry.space_group_name_H-M   'P 1'
#
loop_
_entity.id
_entity.type
_entity.pdbx_description
1 polymer ?
#
loop_
_entity_poly.entity_id
_entity_poly.type
_entity_poly.pdbx_seq_one_letter_code
_entity_poly.pdbx_strand_id
1 'polypeptide(L)' 'MADLQNGTVKWFNSEKGFGFIQRENGGDDIFVHYTGVNNTGYGRVSLEDGQKVTFEITKGKRGDQAINVTTI' A
#
# COMPACT_ATOMS: atom_id res chain seq x y z
N MET A 1 7.70 12.70 12.43
CA MET A 1 8.06 12.13 11.14
C MET A 1 7.46 10.75 10.99
N ALA A 2 6.93 10.49 9.83
CA ALA A 2 6.37 9.17 9.57
C ALA A 2 7.50 8.18 9.31
N ASP A 3 7.37 6.99 9.87
CA ASP A 3 8.35 5.95 9.68
C ASP A 3 7.96 5.10 8.47
N LEU A 4 8.92 4.86 7.59
CA LEU A 4 8.70 3.93 6.50
C LEU A 4 8.67 2.52 7.02
N GLN A 5 7.69 1.77 6.57
CA GLN A 5 7.56 0.37 6.92
C GLN A 5 7.69 -0.48 5.67
N ASN A 6 8.09 -1.72 5.87
CA ASN A 6 8.19 -2.68 4.78
C ASN A 6 6.98 -3.60 4.83
N GLY A 7 6.54 -3.99 3.65
CA GLY A 7 5.44 -4.93 3.55
C GLY A 7 5.42 -5.63 2.22
N THR A 8 4.45 -6.49 2.08
CA THR A 8 4.24 -7.27 0.86
C THR A 8 2.80 -7.10 0.44
N VAL A 9 2.58 -6.80 -0.83
CA VAL A 9 1.22 -6.66 -1.34
C VAL A 9 0.53 -8.01 -1.25
N LYS A 10 -0.59 -8.04 -0.54
CA LYS A 10 -1.39 -9.25 -0.44
C LYS A 10 -2.24 -9.42 -1.70
N TRP A 11 -2.91 -8.36 -2.08
CA TRP A 11 -3.61 -8.26 -3.35
C TRP A 11 -3.96 -6.80 -3.62
N PHE A 12 -4.16 -6.48 -4.86
CA PHE A 12 -4.56 -5.13 -5.24
C PHE A 12 -5.45 -5.21 -6.47
N ASN A 13 -6.59 -4.53 -6.42
CA ASN A 13 -7.53 -4.47 -7.54
C ASN A 13 -7.39 -3.11 -8.22
N SER A 14 -6.75 -3.11 -9.38
CA SER A 14 -6.48 -1.86 -10.10
C SER A 14 -7.74 -1.22 -10.66
N GLU A 15 -8.78 -2.01 -10.90
CA GLU A 15 -10.04 -1.46 -11.40
C GLU A 15 -10.77 -0.68 -10.31
N LYS A 16 -10.80 -1.24 -9.11
CA LYS A 16 -11.43 -0.58 -7.98
C LYS A 16 -10.52 0.40 -7.28
N GLY A 17 -9.22 0.24 -7.44
CA GLY A 17 -8.24 1.16 -6.92
C GLY A 17 -7.89 0.96 -5.45
N PHE A 18 -7.99 -0.26 -4.94
CA PHE A 18 -7.60 -0.52 -3.55
C PHE A 18 -7.10 -1.95 -3.38
N GLY A 19 -6.47 -2.18 -2.25
CA GLY A 19 -6.00 -3.50 -1.90
C GLY A 19 -5.51 -3.53 -0.47
N PHE A 20 -4.72 -4.54 -0.15
CA PHE A 20 -4.17 -4.72 1.19
C PHE A 20 -2.71 -5.10 1.11
N ILE A 21 -1.96 -4.61 2.10
CA ILE A 21 -0.54 -4.90 2.26
C ILE A 21 -0.38 -5.66 3.55
N GLN A 22 0.36 -6.75 3.50
CA GLN A 22 0.74 -7.50 4.69
C GLN A 22 2.01 -6.88 5.26
N ARG A 23 1.96 -6.48 6.53
CA ARG A 23 3.11 -5.86 7.18
C ARG A 23 4.15 -6.92 7.54
N GLU A 24 5.42 -6.60 7.34
CA GLU A 24 6.50 -7.52 7.68
C GLU A 24 6.59 -7.80 9.17
N ASN A 25 6.23 -6.82 9.98
CA ASN A 25 6.31 -6.97 11.43
C ASN A 25 5.18 -7.81 12.02
N GLY A 26 4.33 -8.37 11.18
CA GLY A 26 3.33 -9.33 11.63
C GLY A 26 2.02 -8.74 12.13
N GLY A 27 1.81 -7.47 11.94
CA GLY A 27 0.53 -6.86 12.31
C GLY A 27 -0.58 -7.22 11.34
N ASP A 28 -1.76 -6.63 11.56
CA ASP A 28 -2.89 -6.81 10.67
C ASP A 28 -2.58 -6.24 9.28
N ASP A 29 -3.27 -6.77 8.27
CA ASP A 29 -3.16 -6.23 6.93
C ASP A 29 -3.58 -4.76 6.94
N ILE A 30 -2.91 -3.96 6.13
CA ILE A 30 -3.22 -2.54 6.07
C ILE A 30 -3.84 -2.19 4.73
N PHE A 31 -4.89 -1.40 4.79
CA PHE A 31 -5.61 -0.96 3.59
C PHE A 31 -4.75 0.01 2.79
N VAL A 32 -4.77 -0.13 1.47
CA VAL A 32 -4.09 0.79 0.57
C VAL A 32 -5.05 1.20 -0.54
N HIS A 33 -5.12 2.51 -0.79
CA HIS A 33 -5.90 3.07 -1.87
C HIS A 33 -4.96 3.60 -2.95
N TYR A 34 -5.41 3.61 -4.21
CA TYR A 34 -4.53 4.02 -5.31
C TYR A 34 -3.97 5.43 -5.10
N THR A 35 -4.71 6.29 -4.42
CA THR A 35 -4.22 7.64 -4.14
C THR A 35 -3.04 7.65 -3.17
N GLY A 36 -2.86 6.57 -2.43
CA GLY A 36 -1.74 6.44 -1.50
C GLY A 36 -0.52 5.75 -2.11
N VAL A 37 -0.57 5.39 -3.36
CA VAL A 37 0.56 4.73 -4.03
C VAL A 37 1.33 5.76 -4.82
N ASN A 38 2.64 5.82 -4.61
CA ASN A 38 3.50 6.68 -5.40
C ASN A 38 3.65 6.06 -6.78
N ASN A 39 3.10 6.73 -7.76
CA ASN A 39 3.13 6.24 -9.12
C ASN A 39 3.91 7.21 -9.98
N THR A 40 5.06 6.76 -10.46
CA THR A 40 5.87 7.56 -11.36
C THR A 40 5.61 7.22 -12.83
N GLY A 41 4.78 6.23 -13.06
CA GLY A 41 4.44 5.80 -14.42
C GLY A 41 3.24 6.53 -14.97
N TYR A 42 2.75 6.03 -16.07
CA TYR A 42 1.61 6.59 -16.77
C TYR A 42 0.38 5.74 -16.52
N GLY A 43 -0.75 6.39 -16.31
CA GLY A 43 -2.03 5.69 -16.24
C GLY A 43 -2.27 5.05 -14.88
N ARG A 44 -2.67 3.80 -14.88
CA ARG A 44 -3.17 3.14 -13.68
C ARG A 44 -2.09 2.78 -12.70
N VAL A 45 -2.43 2.92 -11.44
CA VAL A 45 -1.66 2.33 -10.36
C VAL A 45 -1.95 0.83 -10.36
N SER A 46 -0.90 0.04 -10.31
CA SER A 46 -1.04 -1.41 -10.26
C SER A 46 0.05 -1.99 -9.36
N LEU A 47 -0.39 -2.84 -8.44
CA LEU A 47 0.52 -3.58 -7.56
C LEU A 47 0.26 -5.06 -7.76
N GLU A 48 1.32 -5.84 -7.82
CA GLU A 48 1.20 -7.28 -7.99
C GLU A 48 1.17 -7.99 -6.66
N ASP A 49 0.46 -9.11 -6.62
CA ASP A 49 0.43 -9.95 -5.43
C ASP A 49 1.85 -10.41 -5.10
N GLY A 50 2.21 -10.26 -3.84
CA GLY A 50 3.54 -10.65 -3.39
C GLY A 50 4.64 -9.64 -3.63
N GLN A 51 4.32 -8.49 -4.21
CA GLN A 51 5.30 -7.45 -4.47
C GLN A 51 5.75 -6.77 -3.18
N LYS A 52 7.05 -6.55 -3.06
CA LYS A 52 7.60 -5.86 -1.89
C LYS A 52 7.45 -4.35 -2.05
N VAL A 53 7.03 -3.71 -0.99
CA VAL A 53 6.79 -2.26 -0.98
C VAL A 53 7.25 -1.66 0.33
N THR A 54 7.49 -0.35 0.30
CA THR A 54 7.61 0.46 1.52
C THR A 54 6.43 1.41 1.58
N PHE A 55 6.02 1.76 2.79
CA PHE A 55 4.86 2.62 2.95
C PHE A 55 4.90 3.32 4.30
N GLU A 56 4.07 4.33 4.43
CA GLU A 56 3.81 5.01 5.69
C GLU A 56 2.38 4.73 6.10
N ILE A 57 2.09 4.84 7.39
CA ILE A 57 0.75 4.60 7.91
C ILE A 57 0.14 5.92 8.35
N THR A 58 -1.10 6.14 7.94
CA THR A 58 -1.91 7.26 8.40
C THR A 58 -3.29 6.75 8.76
N LYS A 59 -4.03 7.54 9.50
CA LYS A 59 -5.41 7.18 9.81
C LYS A 59 -6.33 7.64 8.71
N GLY A 60 -7.12 6.72 8.21
CA GLY A 60 -8.13 6.99 7.20
C GLY A 60 -9.52 6.75 7.76
N LYS A 61 -10.50 6.79 6.87
CA LYS A 61 -11.90 6.59 7.27
C LYS A 61 -12.17 5.18 7.78
N ARG A 62 -11.35 4.22 7.36
CA ARG A 62 -11.53 2.81 7.73
C ARG A 62 -10.54 2.36 8.79
N GLY A 63 -9.79 3.27 9.36
CA GLY A 63 -8.72 2.96 10.27
C GLY A 63 -7.36 3.22 9.63
N ASP A 64 -6.36 2.44 9.99
CA ASP A 64 -5.02 2.64 9.46
C ASP A 64 -5.00 2.38 7.96
N GLN A 65 -4.30 3.24 7.25
CA GLN A 65 -4.22 3.20 5.81
C GLN A 65 -2.78 3.46 5.37
N ALA A 66 -2.32 2.71 4.37
CA ALA A 66 -0.99 2.91 3.82
C ALA A 66 -0.99 4.09 2.85
N ILE A 67 0.03 4.92 2.97
CA ILE A 67 0.26 6.03 2.04
C ILE A 67 1.72 6.02 1.64
N ASN A 68 2.04 6.78 0.60
CA ASN A 68 3.40 6.84 0.06
C ASN A 68 3.96 5.46 -0.23
N VAL A 69 3.11 4.58 -0.72
CA VAL A 69 3.49 3.22 -1.05
C VAL A 69 4.40 3.25 -2.27
N THR A 70 5.58 2.69 -2.12
CA THR A 70 6.58 2.68 -3.17
C THR A 70 7.07 1.25 -3.36
N THR A 71 7.14 0.82 -4.60
CA THR A 71 7.68 -0.51 -4.90
C THR A 71 9.19 -0.51 -4.74
N ILE A 72 9.69 -1.60 -4.23
CA ILE A 72 11.14 -1.75 -4.04
C ILE A 72 11.75 -2.43 -5.25
#